data_a7005913509806fb860580269beade92
#
_entry.id   a7005913509806fb860580269beade92
#
_cell.length_a   1.000
_cell.length_b   1.000
_cell.length_c   1.000
_cell.angle_alpha   90.00
_cell.angle_beta   90.00
_cell.angle_gamma   90.00
#
_symmetry.space_group_name_H-M   'P 1'
#
loop_
_entity.id
_entity.type
_entity.pdbx_description
1 polymer ?
#
loop_
_entity_poly.entity_id
_entity_poly.type
_entity_poly.pdbx_seq_one_letter_code
_entity_poly.pdbx_strand_id
1 'polypeptide(L)'
;MMSNLRIYICIRVANVKFDVEHLQTLLAVVDAGSFDDASIDLGITPSAVSQRIKALENRLGAVLVVRSRPVIPTDQGIKVLRYARQIAALSAEFSYEITQTGHQRVAVGVNADSLSTWFTPVFEELARWDNVSIEIMRMDESRSLDMLRSGRVSAVVTNSSAAAQGCSVRRLGALRYRAVCSPRMAREYFANAGADGFLMAPMMIFDREDRLQHHLLEQLGLDPAQRKGAMHTVPDSWQFLHAIQAGMGWGMVPDQQLAQVEGLMELDELWFIDVPLYFQRWAVDSEILGRLESTLLKVASDGGLNLLT
;
A
#
# COMPACT_ATOMS: atom_id res chain seq x y z
N MET A 1 7.82 15.30 -42.94
CA MET A 1 6.40 15.66 -42.85
C MET A 1 5.66 14.47 -42.25
N MET A 2 5.70 14.35 -40.92
CA MET A 2 5.02 13.26 -40.21
C MET A 2 3.70 13.81 -39.67
N SER A 3 2.59 13.34 -40.23
CA SER A 3 1.24 13.73 -39.87
C SER A 3 0.91 13.11 -38.49
N ASN A 4 0.66 13.97 -37.51
CA ASN A 4 0.12 13.59 -36.21
C ASN A 4 -1.25 12.91 -36.42
N LEU A 5 -1.27 11.59 -36.31
CA LEU A 5 -2.50 10.82 -36.26
C LEU A 5 -3.12 11.03 -34.86
N ARG A 6 -4.02 12.01 -34.73
CA ARG A 6 -4.82 12.20 -33.52
C ARG A 6 -5.86 11.09 -33.47
N ILE A 7 -5.61 10.10 -32.57
CA ILE A 7 -6.61 9.06 -32.28
C ILE A 7 -7.62 9.66 -31.30
N TYR A 8 -8.82 9.97 -31.81
CA TYR A 8 -9.97 10.35 -30.98
C TYR A 8 -10.66 9.07 -30.48
N ILE A 9 -10.31 8.60 -29.29
CA ILE A 9 -11.09 7.55 -28.62
C ILE A 9 -12.29 8.23 -27.95
N CYS A 10 -13.46 8.07 -28.55
CA CYS A 10 -14.72 8.58 -28.02
C CYS A 10 -15.45 7.45 -27.29
N ILE A 11 -15.25 7.32 -25.97
CA ILE A 11 -16.00 6.37 -25.14
C ILE A 11 -17.33 7.01 -24.78
N ARG A 12 -18.42 6.43 -25.27
CA ARG A 12 -19.78 6.86 -24.97
C ARG A 12 -20.31 6.06 -23.77
N VAL A 13 -20.11 6.54 -22.56
CA VAL A 13 -20.78 6.02 -21.36
C VAL A 13 -21.83 7.04 -20.96
N ALA A 14 -23.11 6.67 -21.09
CA ALA A 14 -24.28 7.44 -20.63
C ALA A 14 -24.21 8.96 -20.92
N ASN A 15 -24.19 9.36 -22.20
CA ASN A 15 -24.25 10.75 -22.69
C ASN A 15 -23.09 11.72 -22.26
N VAL A 16 -22.07 11.26 -21.53
CA VAL A 16 -20.91 12.08 -21.16
C VAL A 16 -19.76 11.77 -22.10
N LYS A 17 -19.45 12.71 -23.01
CA LYS A 17 -18.22 12.67 -23.83
C LYS A 17 -17.14 13.41 -23.06
N PHE A 18 -16.04 12.77 -22.70
CA PHE A 18 -14.86 13.45 -22.16
C PHE A 18 -13.66 13.19 -23.06
N ASP A 19 -12.79 14.19 -23.08
CA ASP A 19 -11.54 14.13 -23.83
C ASP A 19 -10.45 13.59 -22.92
N VAL A 20 -9.67 12.63 -23.40
CA VAL A 20 -8.54 12.04 -22.66
C VAL A 20 -7.50 13.11 -22.31
N GLU A 21 -7.30 14.12 -23.17
CA GLU A 21 -6.39 15.24 -22.88
C GLU A 21 -6.84 16.04 -21.66
N HIS A 22 -8.14 16.19 -21.41
CA HIS A 22 -8.65 16.86 -20.21
C HIS A 22 -8.42 16.04 -18.95
N LEU A 23 -8.55 14.71 -19.04
CA LEU A 23 -8.22 13.82 -17.91
C LEU A 23 -6.72 13.84 -17.59
N GLN A 24 -5.87 13.82 -18.62
CA GLN A 24 -4.42 13.96 -18.45
C GLN A 24 -4.05 15.31 -17.81
N THR A 25 -4.76 16.39 -18.21
CA THR A 25 -4.56 17.70 -17.61
C THR A 25 -4.94 17.71 -16.13
N LEU A 26 -6.03 17.04 -15.75
CA LEU A 26 -6.42 16.90 -14.33
C LEU A 26 -5.36 16.15 -13.53
N LEU A 27 -4.82 15.06 -14.07
CA LEU A 27 -3.73 14.31 -13.45
C LEU A 27 -2.51 15.21 -13.22
N ALA A 28 -2.03 15.88 -14.27
CA ALA A 28 -0.86 16.76 -14.18
C ALA A 28 -1.04 17.87 -13.13
N VAL A 29 -2.20 18.51 -13.08
CA VAL A 29 -2.49 19.59 -12.11
C VAL A 29 -2.48 19.09 -10.67
N VAL A 30 -3.02 17.91 -10.41
CA VAL A 30 -3.07 17.34 -9.04
C VAL A 30 -1.72 16.77 -8.64
N ASP A 31 -1.01 16.11 -9.55
CA ASP A 31 0.27 15.47 -9.27
C ASP A 31 1.39 16.54 -9.09
N ALA A 32 1.38 17.61 -9.90
CA ALA A 32 2.28 18.77 -9.73
C ALA A 32 1.88 19.70 -8.56
N GLY A 33 0.62 19.64 -8.12
CA GLY A 33 0.10 20.52 -7.07
C GLY A 33 -0.10 21.99 -7.51
N SER A 34 0.13 22.31 -8.79
CA SER A 34 0.03 23.66 -9.33
C SER A 34 -0.36 23.65 -10.82
N PHE A 35 -1.10 24.69 -11.24
CA PHE A 35 -1.43 24.87 -12.66
C PHE A 35 -0.22 25.28 -13.50
N ASP A 36 0.72 26.00 -12.90
CA ASP A 36 1.90 26.50 -13.59
C ASP A 36 2.87 25.34 -13.86
N ASP A 37 3.16 24.49 -12.85
CA ASP A 37 4.03 23.34 -13.02
C ASP A 37 3.41 22.31 -13.99
N ALA A 38 2.11 22.05 -13.87
CA ALA A 38 1.39 21.21 -14.83
C ALA A 38 1.47 21.73 -16.28
N SER A 39 1.54 23.05 -16.47
CA SER A 39 1.70 23.64 -17.79
C SER A 39 3.05 23.32 -18.41
N ILE A 40 4.09 23.26 -17.60
CA ILE A 40 5.46 22.88 -18.01
C ILE A 40 5.47 21.40 -18.42
N ASP A 41 4.93 20.53 -17.55
CA ASP A 41 4.88 19.08 -17.79
C ASP A 41 4.11 18.72 -19.07
N LEU A 42 3.03 19.46 -19.36
CA LEU A 42 2.18 19.23 -20.53
C LEU A 42 2.67 19.97 -21.79
N GLY A 43 3.66 20.86 -21.70
CA GLY A 43 4.11 21.68 -22.81
C GLY A 43 3.06 22.64 -23.38
N ILE A 44 2.15 23.15 -22.52
CA ILE A 44 1.08 24.08 -22.89
C ILE A 44 1.06 25.30 -21.97
N THR A 45 0.26 26.32 -22.29
CA THR A 45 0.19 27.51 -21.44
C THR A 45 -0.66 27.26 -20.17
N PRO A 46 -0.41 27.99 -19.03
CA PRO A 46 -1.24 27.89 -17.84
C PRO A 46 -2.72 28.24 -18.11
N SER A 47 -2.98 29.14 -19.04
CA SER A 47 -4.34 29.47 -19.50
C SER A 47 -5.02 28.26 -20.16
N ALA A 48 -4.32 27.52 -21.02
CA ALA A 48 -4.83 26.31 -21.63
C ALA A 48 -5.12 25.21 -20.61
N VAL A 49 -4.25 25.02 -19.60
CA VAL A 49 -4.49 24.11 -18.47
C VAL A 49 -5.79 24.50 -17.75
N SER A 50 -5.94 25.79 -17.38
CA SER A 50 -7.15 26.28 -16.71
C SER A 50 -8.41 26.09 -17.56
N GLN A 51 -8.34 26.30 -18.87
CA GLN A 51 -9.48 26.09 -19.78
C GLN A 51 -9.87 24.62 -19.88
N ARG A 52 -8.89 23.68 -19.97
CA ARG A 52 -9.15 22.24 -20.01
C ARG A 52 -9.81 21.74 -18.72
N ILE A 53 -9.32 22.17 -17.55
CA ILE A 53 -9.95 21.84 -16.26
C ILE A 53 -11.38 22.37 -16.21
N LYS A 54 -11.59 23.65 -16.54
CA LYS A 54 -12.92 24.25 -16.54
C LYS A 54 -13.88 23.56 -17.54
N ALA A 55 -13.40 23.16 -18.70
CA ALA A 55 -14.18 22.41 -19.67
C ALA A 55 -14.59 21.03 -19.14
N LEU A 56 -13.69 20.34 -18.44
CA LEU A 56 -13.97 19.05 -17.80
C LEU A 56 -15.00 19.22 -16.68
N GLU A 57 -14.81 20.18 -15.79
CA GLU A 57 -15.74 20.51 -14.69
C GLU A 57 -17.14 20.86 -15.19
N ASN A 58 -17.24 21.71 -16.21
CA ASN A 58 -18.51 22.07 -16.83
C ASN A 58 -19.21 20.87 -17.45
N ARG A 59 -18.46 19.97 -18.10
CA ARG A 59 -19.00 18.77 -18.74
C ARG A 59 -19.49 17.73 -17.75
N LEU A 60 -18.83 17.62 -16.60
CA LEU A 60 -19.20 16.73 -15.51
C LEU A 60 -20.21 17.35 -14.52
N GLY A 61 -20.44 18.65 -14.61
CA GLY A 61 -21.32 19.38 -13.69
C GLY A 61 -20.81 19.43 -12.27
N ALA A 62 -19.49 19.30 -12.04
CA ALA A 62 -18.89 19.22 -10.72
C ALA A 62 -17.52 19.91 -10.68
N VAL A 63 -17.20 20.56 -9.57
CA VAL A 63 -15.86 21.09 -9.29
C VAL A 63 -14.96 19.91 -8.92
N LEU A 64 -13.81 19.77 -9.60
CA LEU A 64 -12.90 18.66 -9.42
C LEU A 64 -11.68 19.00 -8.58
N VAL A 65 -11.28 20.26 -8.54
CA VAL A 65 -10.10 20.71 -7.79
C VAL A 65 -10.41 21.96 -6.96
N VAL A 66 -9.81 22.01 -5.78
CA VAL A 66 -9.72 23.23 -4.95
C VAL A 66 -8.44 23.95 -5.36
N ARG A 67 -8.55 25.23 -5.75
CA ARG A 67 -7.41 26.05 -6.18
C ARG A 67 -6.62 26.59 -4.97
N SER A 68 -6.11 25.66 -4.16
CA SER A 68 -5.18 25.94 -3.05
C SER A 68 -3.72 25.78 -3.49
N ARG A 69 -2.78 26.00 -2.58
CA ARG A 69 -1.36 25.67 -2.78
C ARG A 69 -0.93 24.73 -1.66
N PRO A 70 -0.71 23.43 -1.96
CA PRO A 70 -0.88 22.79 -3.28
C PRO A 70 -2.35 22.65 -3.69
N VAL A 71 -2.58 22.45 -5.00
CA VAL A 71 -3.91 22.11 -5.53
C VAL A 71 -4.32 20.75 -5.00
N ILE A 72 -5.53 20.65 -4.46
CA ILE A 72 -6.08 19.40 -3.93
C ILE A 72 -7.36 19.01 -4.67
N PRO A 73 -7.61 17.70 -4.91
CA PRO A 73 -8.84 17.26 -5.52
C PRO A 73 -10.03 17.36 -4.54
N THR A 74 -11.22 17.59 -5.07
CA THR A 74 -12.48 17.41 -4.34
C THR A 74 -12.84 15.91 -4.27
N ASP A 75 -13.88 15.55 -3.49
CA ASP A 75 -14.39 14.15 -3.47
C ASP A 75 -14.80 13.67 -4.86
N GLN A 76 -15.40 14.54 -5.67
CA GLN A 76 -15.71 14.22 -7.08
C GLN A 76 -14.43 14.14 -7.92
N GLY A 77 -13.47 15.02 -7.67
CA GLY A 77 -12.15 14.98 -8.29
C GLY A 77 -11.42 13.67 -8.04
N ILE A 78 -11.44 13.16 -6.81
CA ILE A 78 -10.83 11.86 -6.45
C ILE A 78 -11.42 10.72 -7.29
N LYS A 79 -12.74 10.70 -7.46
CA LYS A 79 -13.41 9.68 -8.29
C LYS A 79 -12.97 9.77 -9.75
N VAL A 80 -12.91 10.99 -10.31
CA VAL A 80 -12.48 11.20 -11.70
C VAL A 80 -11.00 10.85 -11.88
N LEU A 81 -10.14 11.24 -10.93
CA LEU A 81 -8.71 10.92 -10.94
C LEU A 81 -8.45 9.42 -10.98
N ARG A 82 -9.20 8.61 -10.23
CA ARG A 82 -9.09 7.15 -10.27
C ARG A 82 -9.25 6.63 -11.71
N TYR A 83 -10.34 7.02 -12.39
CA TYR A 83 -10.56 6.60 -13.78
C TYR A 83 -9.54 7.18 -14.74
N ALA A 84 -9.14 8.44 -14.55
CA ALA A 84 -8.11 9.08 -15.36
C ALA A 84 -6.77 8.31 -15.28
N ARG A 85 -6.35 7.87 -14.08
CA ARG A 85 -5.15 7.07 -13.88
C ARG A 85 -5.25 5.67 -14.52
N GLN A 86 -6.41 5.02 -14.41
CA GLN A 86 -6.65 3.74 -15.08
C GLN A 86 -6.57 3.87 -16.61
N ILE A 87 -7.20 4.89 -17.16
CA ILE A 87 -7.15 5.19 -18.61
C ILE A 87 -5.70 5.48 -19.04
N ALA A 88 -4.96 6.27 -18.28
CA ALA A 88 -3.57 6.59 -18.57
C ALA A 88 -2.68 5.33 -18.54
N ALA A 89 -2.85 4.45 -17.55
CA ALA A 89 -2.10 3.19 -17.44
C ALA A 89 -2.40 2.27 -18.62
N LEU A 90 -3.68 2.03 -18.94
CA LEU A 90 -4.08 1.20 -20.09
C LEU A 90 -3.63 1.79 -21.42
N SER A 91 -3.65 3.13 -21.56
CA SER A 91 -3.15 3.78 -22.77
C SER A 91 -1.64 3.62 -22.93
N ALA A 92 -0.88 3.66 -21.84
CA ALA A 92 0.56 3.42 -21.86
C ALA A 92 0.88 1.96 -22.22
N GLU A 93 0.14 1.00 -21.64
CA GLU A 93 0.25 -0.43 -21.92
C GLU A 93 -0.05 -0.71 -23.41
N PHE A 94 -1.17 -0.21 -23.92
CA PHE A 94 -1.54 -0.32 -25.34
C PHE A 94 -0.48 0.30 -26.27
N SER A 95 0.02 1.50 -25.93
CA SER A 95 1.09 2.13 -26.71
C SER A 95 2.34 1.26 -26.77
N TYR A 96 2.73 0.67 -25.63
CA TYR A 96 3.88 -0.23 -25.57
C TYR A 96 3.67 -1.48 -26.41
N GLU A 97 2.50 -2.12 -26.34
CA GLU A 97 2.16 -3.30 -27.14
C GLU A 97 2.33 -3.03 -28.66
N ILE A 98 1.90 -1.87 -29.12
CA ILE A 98 1.94 -1.52 -30.56
C ILE A 98 3.33 -1.06 -31.00
N THR A 99 4.00 -0.23 -30.19
CA THR A 99 5.24 0.42 -30.61
C THR A 99 6.49 -0.27 -30.13
N GLN A 100 6.36 -1.15 -29.12
CA GLN A 100 7.47 -1.77 -28.37
C GLN A 100 8.46 -0.72 -27.83
N THR A 101 7.98 0.52 -27.61
CA THR A 101 8.76 1.65 -27.13
C THR A 101 8.04 2.31 -25.95
N GLY A 102 8.81 2.85 -25.01
CA GLY A 102 8.28 3.50 -23.82
C GLY A 102 8.47 2.66 -22.56
N HIS A 103 8.07 3.23 -21.45
CA HIS A 103 8.11 2.59 -20.14
C HIS A 103 6.70 2.53 -19.54
N GLN A 104 6.36 1.37 -19.03
CA GLN A 104 5.15 1.19 -18.23
C GLN A 104 5.48 1.53 -16.77
N ARG A 105 4.52 2.09 -16.02
CA ARG A 105 4.70 2.43 -14.61
C ARG A 105 3.60 1.78 -13.78
N VAL A 106 4.01 1.10 -12.71
CA VAL A 106 3.11 0.48 -11.75
C VAL A 106 3.46 0.97 -10.35
N ALA A 107 2.49 1.54 -9.65
CA ALA A 107 2.63 1.92 -8.25
C ALA A 107 1.91 0.89 -7.38
N VAL A 108 2.63 0.35 -6.38
CA VAL A 108 2.14 -0.71 -5.48
C VAL A 108 2.32 -0.28 -4.03
N GLY A 109 1.24 -0.33 -3.26
CA GLY A 109 1.29 -0.12 -1.82
C GLY A 109 1.63 -1.40 -1.08
N VAL A 110 2.60 -1.35 -0.18
CA VAL A 110 3.01 -2.51 0.63
C VAL A 110 3.26 -2.07 2.06
N ASN A 111 2.78 -2.83 3.04
CA ASN A 111 3.03 -2.54 4.45
C ASN A 111 4.49 -2.83 4.84
N ALA A 112 4.95 -2.19 5.92
CA ALA A 112 6.35 -2.24 6.35
C ALA A 112 6.84 -3.67 6.62
N ASP A 113 6.03 -4.47 7.29
CA ASP A 113 6.41 -5.83 7.66
C ASP A 113 6.50 -6.77 6.45
N SER A 114 5.59 -6.65 5.48
CA SER A 114 5.73 -7.37 4.21
C SER A 114 7.03 -7.01 3.49
N LEU A 115 7.37 -5.71 3.42
CA LEU A 115 8.62 -5.24 2.78
C LEU A 115 9.87 -5.76 3.49
N SER A 116 9.85 -5.87 4.82
CA SER A 116 11.00 -6.31 5.63
C SER A 116 11.11 -7.84 5.76
N THR A 117 10.15 -8.59 5.23
CA THR A 117 10.10 -10.05 5.35
C THR A 117 10.00 -10.73 3.98
N TRP A 118 8.83 -11.18 3.60
CA TRP A 118 8.57 -12.06 2.46
C TRP A 118 8.67 -11.38 1.08
N PHE A 119 8.75 -10.05 1.03
CA PHE A 119 8.75 -9.31 -0.23
C PHE A 119 10.12 -9.31 -0.94
N THR A 120 11.21 -9.69 -0.27
CA THR A 120 12.57 -9.71 -0.86
C THR A 120 12.65 -10.53 -2.16
N PRO A 121 12.13 -11.77 -2.27
CA PRO A 121 12.14 -12.52 -3.52
C PRO A 121 11.30 -11.90 -4.64
N VAL A 122 10.33 -11.04 -4.29
CA VAL A 122 9.54 -10.28 -5.29
C VAL A 122 10.47 -9.35 -6.07
N PHE A 123 11.42 -8.69 -5.41
CA PHE A 123 12.39 -7.81 -6.09
C PHE A 123 13.25 -8.58 -7.10
N GLU A 124 13.62 -9.83 -6.81
CA GLU A 124 14.38 -10.67 -7.74
C GLU A 124 13.60 -10.98 -9.03
N GLU A 125 12.29 -11.19 -8.91
CA GLU A 125 11.42 -11.39 -10.07
C GLU A 125 11.17 -10.07 -10.82
N LEU A 126 10.92 -8.97 -10.11
CA LEU A 126 10.71 -7.64 -10.70
C LEU A 126 11.96 -7.13 -11.44
N ALA A 127 13.16 -7.45 -10.97
CA ALA A 127 14.43 -7.09 -11.61
C ALA A 127 14.61 -7.70 -13.02
N ARG A 128 13.82 -8.72 -13.36
CA ARG A 128 13.80 -9.36 -14.69
C ARG A 128 12.77 -8.76 -15.65
N TRP A 129 12.08 -7.71 -15.21
CA TRP A 129 11.07 -7.06 -16.03
C TRP A 129 11.68 -5.93 -16.83
N ASP A 130 11.62 -6.05 -18.16
CA ASP A 130 12.11 -5.02 -19.06
C ASP A 130 11.06 -3.91 -19.23
N ASN A 131 11.53 -2.66 -19.37
CA ASN A 131 10.71 -1.49 -19.68
C ASN A 131 9.56 -1.21 -18.70
N VAL A 132 9.70 -1.63 -17.43
CA VAL A 132 8.72 -1.38 -16.37
C VAL A 132 9.37 -0.64 -15.22
N SER A 133 8.80 0.49 -14.85
CA SER A 133 9.14 1.21 -13.62
C SER A 133 8.18 0.81 -12.52
N ILE A 134 8.70 0.21 -11.45
CA ILE A 134 7.91 -0.15 -10.27
C ILE A 134 8.15 0.89 -9.18
N GLU A 135 7.07 1.49 -8.70
CA GLU A 135 7.08 2.36 -7.53
C GLU A 135 6.48 1.61 -6.34
N ILE A 136 7.32 1.27 -5.35
CA ILE A 136 6.85 0.68 -4.10
C ILE A 136 6.61 1.80 -3.10
N MET A 137 5.36 1.91 -2.64
CA MET A 137 4.97 2.87 -1.62
C MET A 137 4.74 2.12 -0.30
N ARG A 138 5.57 2.43 0.71
CA ARG A 138 5.30 1.93 2.07
C ARG A 138 4.03 2.58 2.60
N MET A 139 3.11 1.76 3.06
CA MET A 139 1.81 2.20 3.55
C MET A 139 1.48 1.61 4.90
N ASP A 140 0.77 2.41 5.69
CA ASP A 140 0.05 1.91 6.85
C ASP A 140 -1.26 1.25 6.40
N GLU A 141 -1.71 0.25 7.14
CA GLU A 141 -2.89 -0.54 6.77
C GLU A 141 -4.15 0.31 6.58
N SER A 142 -4.35 1.31 7.44
CA SER A 142 -5.50 2.23 7.41
C SER A 142 -5.61 3.05 6.12
N ARG A 143 -4.48 3.31 5.44
CA ARG A 143 -4.41 4.14 4.23
C ARG A 143 -4.36 3.37 2.92
N SER A 144 -4.07 2.08 2.97
CA SER A 144 -3.83 1.27 1.77
C SER A 144 -4.99 1.28 0.78
N LEU A 145 -6.22 1.07 1.27
CA LEU A 145 -7.41 1.08 0.42
C LEU A 145 -7.79 2.46 -0.10
N ASP A 146 -7.51 3.54 0.63
CA ASP A 146 -7.78 4.90 0.16
C ASP A 146 -6.84 5.32 -0.96
N MET A 147 -5.58 4.88 -0.89
CA MET A 147 -4.61 5.08 -1.97
C MET A 147 -5.00 4.31 -3.23
N LEU A 148 -5.52 3.07 -3.09
CA LEU A 148 -6.06 2.29 -4.19
C LEU A 148 -7.34 2.93 -4.77
N ARG A 149 -8.26 3.38 -3.92
CA ARG A 149 -9.50 4.06 -4.32
C ARG A 149 -9.26 5.40 -5.02
N SER A 150 -8.27 6.15 -4.58
CA SER A 150 -7.88 7.42 -5.23
C SER A 150 -7.05 7.21 -6.50
N GLY A 151 -6.61 5.97 -6.74
CA GLY A 151 -5.79 5.61 -7.90
C GLY A 151 -4.32 6.01 -7.76
N ARG A 152 -3.85 6.45 -6.59
CA ARG A 152 -2.43 6.76 -6.36
C ARG A 152 -1.54 5.52 -6.45
N VAL A 153 -2.10 4.34 -6.16
CA VAL A 153 -1.51 3.05 -6.47
C VAL A 153 -2.45 2.21 -7.31
N SER A 154 -1.89 1.33 -8.12
CA SER A 154 -2.65 0.40 -8.97
C SER A 154 -2.99 -0.90 -8.24
N ALA A 155 -2.21 -1.21 -7.21
CA ALA A 155 -2.37 -2.40 -6.39
C ALA A 155 -1.87 -2.17 -4.96
N VAL A 156 -2.32 -3.00 -4.02
CA VAL A 156 -1.88 -2.97 -2.62
C VAL A 156 -1.77 -4.39 -2.04
N VAL A 157 -0.83 -4.57 -1.12
CA VAL A 157 -0.82 -5.67 -0.15
C VAL A 157 -1.42 -5.13 1.15
N THR A 158 -2.49 -5.78 1.65
CA THR A 158 -3.29 -5.32 2.79
C THR A 158 -3.82 -6.51 3.60
N ASN A 159 -4.20 -6.30 4.85
CA ASN A 159 -4.90 -7.28 5.69
C ASN A 159 -6.42 -7.30 5.46
N SER A 160 -6.97 -6.37 4.70
CA SER A 160 -8.40 -6.28 4.43
C SER A 160 -8.84 -7.23 3.31
N SER A 161 -9.78 -8.11 3.63
CA SER A 161 -10.47 -8.97 2.64
C SER A 161 -11.57 -8.23 1.87
N ALA A 162 -12.00 -7.05 2.34
CA ALA A 162 -13.05 -6.27 1.71
C ALA A 162 -12.51 -5.61 0.44
N ALA A 163 -13.06 -5.98 -0.72
CA ALA A 163 -12.67 -5.40 -1.99
C ALA A 163 -12.95 -3.89 -2.04
N ALA A 164 -11.97 -3.08 -2.41
CA ALA A 164 -12.22 -1.71 -2.82
C ALA A 164 -13.08 -1.70 -4.10
N GLN A 165 -13.97 -0.72 -4.23
CA GLN A 165 -14.85 -0.62 -5.39
C GLN A 165 -14.06 -0.58 -6.72
N GLY A 166 -14.36 -1.48 -7.64
CA GLY A 166 -13.66 -1.60 -8.92
C GLY A 166 -12.29 -2.26 -8.83
N CYS A 167 -12.05 -3.02 -7.75
CA CYS A 167 -10.83 -3.79 -7.54
C CYS A 167 -11.13 -5.28 -7.39
N SER A 168 -10.17 -6.11 -7.76
CA SER A 168 -10.14 -7.53 -7.45
C SER A 168 -9.36 -7.79 -6.16
N VAL A 169 -9.66 -8.89 -5.47
CA VAL A 169 -8.99 -9.32 -4.24
C VAL A 169 -8.52 -10.76 -4.40
N ARG A 170 -7.28 -11.01 -4.01
CA ARG A 170 -6.71 -12.36 -3.92
C ARG A 170 -6.06 -12.54 -2.56
N ARG A 171 -6.34 -13.65 -1.90
CA ARG A 171 -5.67 -14.03 -0.66
C ARG A 171 -4.24 -14.48 -1.01
N LEU A 172 -3.25 -13.95 -0.27
CA LEU A 172 -1.84 -14.33 -0.40
C LEU A 172 -1.45 -15.42 0.61
N GLY A 173 -1.94 -15.33 1.85
CA GLY A 173 -1.60 -16.17 2.98
C GLY A 173 -1.73 -15.41 4.28
N ALA A 174 -0.93 -15.72 5.29
CA ALA A 174 -0.85 -14.98 6.53
C ALA A 174 0.60 -14.79 6.99
N LEU A 175 0.88 -13.64 7.56
CA LEU A 175 2.12 -13.35 8.26
C LEU A 175 1.93 -13.67 9.74
N ARG A 176 2.74 -14.59 10.27
CA ARG A 176 2.71 -14.97 11.68
C ARG A 176 3.60 -14.07 12.49
N TYR A 177 3.06 -13.54 13.56
CA TYR A 177 3.76 -12.73 14.54
C TYR A 177 3.82 -13.47 15.87
N ARG A 178 4.98 -13.45 16.50
CA ARG A 178 5.21 -14.07 17.83
C ARG A 178 5.48 -13.03 18.88
N ALA A 179 5.03 -13.32 20.09
CA ALA A 179 5.33 -12.50 21.25
C ALA A 179 6.76 -12.76 21.73
N VAL A 180 7.61 -11.75 21.64
CA VAL A 180 9.04 -11.86 21.98
C VAL A 180 9.51 -10.75 22.88
N CYS A 181 10.57 -11.00 23.61
CA CYS A 181 11.28 -10.00 24.41
C CYS A 181 12.76 -10.37 24.59
N SER A 182 13.53 -9.49 25.25
CA SER A 182 14.91 -9.83 25.63
C SER A 182 14.94 -10.88 26.75
N PRO A 183 16.02 -11.71 26.85
CA PRO A 183 16.15 -12.71 27.91
C PRO A 183 16.07 -12.13 29.34
N ARG A 184 16.53 -10.90 29.52
CA ARG A 184 16.40 -10.19 30.81
C ARG A 184 14.94 -9.95 31.15
N MET A 185 14.17 -9.41 30.22
CA MET A 185 12.75 -9.10 30.40
C MET A 185 11.92 -10.37 30.63
N ALA A 186 12.23 -11.47 29.94
CA ALA A 186 11.59 -12.75 30.14
C ALA A 186 11.71 -13.21 31.59
N ARG A 187 12.92 -13.12 32.16
CA ARG A 187 13.15 -13.48 33.61
C ARG A 187 12.45 -12.52 34.54
N GLU A 188 12.45 -11.23 34.25
CA GLU A 188 11.91 -10.21 35.16
C GLU A 188 10.38 -10.23 35.23
N TYR A 189 9.70 -10.40 34.11
CA TYR A 189 8.25 -10.23 34.06
C TYR A 189 7.46 -11.52 33.81
N PHE A 190 8.05 -12.54 33.16
CA PHE A 190 7.29 -13.71 32.69
C PHE A 190 7.63 -15.02 33.41
N ALA A 191 8.81 -15.15 34.03
CA ALA A 191 9.25 -16.41 34.58
C ALA A 191 8.31 -17.00 35.68
N ASN A 192 7.66 -16.14 36.46
CA ASN A 192 6.74 -16.55 37.54
C ASN A 192 5.28 -16.13 37.28
N ALA A 193 5.05 -15.23 36.34
CA ALA A 193 3.73 -14.63 36.12
C ALA A 193 3.02 -15.21 34.89
N GLY A 194 3.75 -15.92 34.02
CA GLY A 194 3.19 -16.40 32.74
C GLY A 194 2.57 -15.25 31.93
N ALA A 195 1.35 -15.43 31.43
CA ALA A 195 0.64 -14.42 30.65
C ALA A 195 0.34 -13.13 31.44
N ASP A 196 0.17 -13.19 32.75
CA ASP A 196 -0.08 -11.98 33.57
C ASP A 196 1.10 -11.00 33.52
N GLY A 197 2.29 -11.47 33.18
CA GLY A 197 3.47 -10.64 32.95
C GLY A 197 3.26 -9.54 31.92
N PHE A 198 2.41 -9.75 30.92
CA PHE A 198 2.08 -8.74 29.91
C PHE A 198 1.43 -7.47 30.47
N LEU A 199 0.73 -7.57 31.59
CA LEU A 199 0.08 -6.42 32.22
C LEU A 199 1.10 -5.48 32.88
N MET A 200 2.25 -6.02 33.30
CA MET A 200 3.28 -5.27 34.04
C MET A 200 4.48 -4.91 33.13
N ALA A 201 4.79 -5.73 32.15
CA ALA A 201 5.93 -5.53 31.28
C ALA A 201 5.75 -4.31 30.35
N PRO A 202 6.82 -3.53 30.10
CA PRO A 202 6.82 -2.54 29.03
C PRO A 202 6.48 -3.19 27.69
N MET A 203 5.69 -2.49 26.85
CA MET A 203 5.21 -2.98 25.55
C MET A 203 5.68 -2.08 24.42
N MET A 204 6.09 -2.69 23.32
CA MET A 204 6.39 -2.01 22.07
C MET A 204 5.17 -2.02 21.16
N ILE A 205 4.89 -0.91 20.51
CA ILE A 205 3.91 -0.80 19.40
C ILE A 205 4.57 -0.14 18.21
N PHE A 206 4.12 -0.49 17.00
CA PHE A 206 4.66 0.11 15.78
C PHE A 206 4.22 1.57 15.63
N ASP A 207 2.93 1.83 15.77
CA ASP A 207 2.33 3.17 15.80
C ASP A 207 1.08 3.18 16.71
N ARG A 208 0.34 4.29 16.69
CA ARG A 208 -0.87 4.45 17.53
C ARG A 208 -2.06 3.61 17.05
N GLU A 209 -2.05 3.16 15.79
CA GLU A 209 -3.09 2.35 15.20
C GLU A 209 -2.80 0.85 15.33
N ASP A 210 -1.55 0.49 15.68
CA ASP A 210 -1.11 -0.89 15.92
C ASP A 210 -1.88 -1.52 17.09
N ARG A 211 -2.69 -2.53 16.77
CA ARG A 211 -3.53 -3.28 17.72
C ARG A 211 -3.06 -4.71 17.93
N LEU A 212 -1.95 -5.10 17.34
CA LEU A 212 -1.51 -6.50 17.32
C LEU A 212 -1.26 -7.04 18.70
N GLN A 213 -0.53 -6.27 19.55
CA GLN A 213 -0.26 -6.62 20.94
C GLN A 213 -1.55 -6.66 21.79
N HIS A 214 -2.48 -5.76 21.50
CA HIS A 214 -3.78 -5.73 22.19
C HIS A 214 -4.62 -6.97 21.83
N HIS A 215 -4.61 -7.38 20.56
CA HIS A 215 -5.29 -8.60 20.13
C HIS A 215 -4.72 -9.85 20.81
N LEU A 216 -3.40 -9.92 21.00
CA LEU A 216 -2.81 -11.03 21.76
C LEU A 216 -3.30 -11.03 23.22
N LEU A 217 -3.32 -9.87 23.90
CA LEU A 217 -3.83 -9.78 25.27
C LEU A 217 -5.29 -10.24 25.35
N GLU A 218 -6.14 -9.79 24.44
CA GLU A 218 -7.55 -10.19 24.35
C GLU A 218 -7.69 -11.71 24.12
N GLN A 219 -6.86 -12.29 23.24
CA GLN A 219 -6.83 -13.73 22.97
C GLN A 219 -6.44 -14.54 24.22
N LEU A 220 -5.57 -13.99 25.07
CA LEU A 220 -5.15 -14.57 26.33
C LEU A 220 -6.15 -14.32 27.47
N GLY A 221 -7.26 -13.64 27.23
CA GLY A 221 -8.25 -13.28 28.25
C GLY A 221 -7.81 -12.13 29.18
N LEU A 222 -6.78 -11.38 28.79
CA LEU A 222 -6.28 -10.22 29.51
C LEU A 222 -6.94 -8.94 29.00
N ASP A 223 -7.33 -8.06 29.93
CA ASP A 223 -7.86 -6.74 29.57
C ASP A 223 -6.73 -5.75 29.32
N PRO A 224 -6.56 -5.24 28.08
CA PRO A 224 -5.51 -4.27 27.77
C PRO A 224 -5.59 -2.98 28.60
N ALA A 225 -6.77 -2.60 29.09
CA ALA A 225 -6.95 -1.43 29.94
C ALA A 225 -6.33 -1.59 31.35
N GLN A 226 -6.06 -2.81 31.79
CA GLN A 226 -5.44 -3.09 33.09
C GLN A 226 -3.90 -3.02 33.04
N ARG A 227 -3.31 -2.76 31.88
CA ARG A 227 -1.86 -2.64 31.74
C ARG A 227 -1.31 -1.48 32.58
N LYS A 228 -0.17 -1.75 33.25
CA LYS A 228 0.60 -0.79 34.07
C LYS A 228 1.98 -0.52 33.47
N GLY A 229 2.49 -1.41 32.61
CA GLY A 229 3.77 -1.26 31.94
C GLY A 229 3.79 -0.07 30.98
N ALA A 230 4.95 0.55 30.80
CA ALA A 230 5.16 1.60 29.82
C ALA A 230 4.84 1.11 28.39
N MET A 231 4.50 2.04 27.50
CA MET A 231 4.27 1.77 26.09
C MET A 231 5.23 2.63 25.26
N HIS A 232 5.99 2.01 24.37
CA HIS A 232 6.97 2.64 23.51
C HIS A 232 6.56 2.47 22.04
N THR A 233 6.76 3.50 21.23
CA THR A 233 6.39 3.51 19.81
C THR A 233 7.63 3.63 18.94
N VAL A 234 7.79 2.69 17.99
CA VAL A 234 8.90 2.70 17.01
C VAL A 234 8.34 2.33 15.62
N PRO A 235 8.14 3.29 14.70
CA PRO A 235 7.46 3.09 13.42
C PRO A 235 8.40 2.62 12.29
N ASP A 236 9.27 1.67 12.59
CA ASP A 236 10.16 1.01 11.64
C ASP A 236 10.39 -0.44 12.06
N SER A 237 10.17 -1.40 11.16
CA SER A 237 10.17 -2.83 11.48
C SER A 237 11.50 -3.32 12.06
N TRP A 238 12.64 -2.88 11.51
CA TRP A 238 13.94 -3.31 12.01
C TRP A 238 14.34 -2.61 13.30
N GLN A 239 14.07 -1.31 13.43
CA GLN A 239 14.33 -0.57 14.67
C GLN A 239 13.40 -1.02 15.80
N PHE A 240 12.16 -1.41 15.48
CA PHE A 240 11.23 -2.03 16.42
C PHE A 240 11.83 -3.32 17.02
N LEU A 241 12.33 -4.21 16.17
CA LEU A 241 13.01 -5.42 16.57
C LEU A 241 14.24 -5.13 17.45
N HIS A 242 15.11 -4.20 17.03
CA HIS A 242 16.29 -3.81 17.81
C HIS A 242 15.95 -3.19 19.18
N ALA A 243 14.87 -2.43 19.27
CA ALA A 243 14.39 -1.88 20.54
C ALA A 243 13.96 -3.01 21.52
N ILE A 244 13.30 -4.06 21.00
CA ILE A 244 12.97 -5.25 21.80
C ILE A 244 14.24 -5.98 22.26
N GLN A 245 15.23 -6.16 21.38
CA GLN A 245 16.53 -6.74 21.73
C GLN A 245 17.25 -5.94 22.81
N ALA A 246 17.18 -4.62 22.75
CA ALA A 246 17.73 -3.71 23.76
C ALA A 246 16.97 -3.78 25.12
N GLY A 247 15.82 -4.44 25.17
CA GLY A 247 15.03 -4.62 26.39
C GLY A 247 14.09 -3.46 26.70
N MET A 248 13.70 -2.65 25.71
CA MET A 248 12.74 -1.55 25.90
C MET A 248 11.31 -2.06 26.17
N GLY A 249 10.94 -3.23 25.66
CA GLY A 249 9.62 -3.81 25.83
C GLY A 249 9.52 -5.18 25.17
N TRP A 250 8.40 -5.86 25.38
CA TRP A 250 8.00 -7.01 24.57
C TRP A 250 7.21 -6.51 23.34
N GLY A 251 7.20 -7.27 22.27
CA GLY A 251 6.44 -6.93 21.08
C GLY A 251 6.11 -8.14 20.23
N MET A 252 5.28 -7.91 19.21
CA MET A 252 4.92 -8.92 18.22
C MET A 252 5.82 -8.75 16.99
N VAL A 253 6.57 -9.81 16.65
CA VAL A 253 7.57 -9.80 15.57
C VAL A 253 7.29 -10.93 14.57
N PRO A 254 7.36 -10.67 13.25
CA PRO A 254 7.18 -11.71 12.23
C PRO A 254 8.21 -12.83 12.33
N ASP A 255 7.78 -14.08 12.11
CA ASP A 255 8.64 -15.28 12.11
C ASP A 255 9.90 -15.11 11.23
N GLN A 256 9.75 -14.51 10.03
CA GLN A 256 10.86 -14.33 9.10
C GLN A 256 11.90 -13.31 9.60
N GLN A 257 11.51 -12.33 10.41
CA GLN A 257 12.48 -11.43 11.05
C GLN A 257 13.17 -12.12 12.23
N LEU A 258 12.44 -12.92 13.01
CA LEU A 258 13.02 -13.68 14.12
C LEU A 258 14.09 -14.67 13.62
N ALA A 259 13.89 -15.29 12.47
CA ALA A 259 14.86 -16.20 11.87
C ALA A 259 16.19 -15.53 11.47
N GLN A 260 16.25 -14.20 11.42
CA GLN A 260 17.42 -13.43 11.00
C GLN A 260 18.23 -12.84 12.16
N VAL A 261 17.76 -13.00 13.39
CA VAL A 261 18.36 -12.37 14.57
C VAL A 261 18.52 -13.36 15.71
N GLU A 262 19.48 -13.07 16.56
CA GLU A 262 19.71 -13.80 17.80
C GLU A 262 19.42 -12.90 19.02
N GLY A 263 19.35 -13.49 20.21
CA GLY A 263 19.24 -12.74 21.46
C GLY A 263 17.82 -12.30 21.85
N LEU A 264 16.81 -12.78 21.15
CA LEU A 264 15.41 -12.68 21.55
C LEU A 264 14.92 -14.02 22.14
N MET A 265 13.95 -13.92 23.03
CA MET A 265 13.20 -15.07 23.54
C MET A 265 11.76 -14.98 23.08
N GLU A 266 11.29 -16.04 22.44
CA GLU A 266 9.87 -16.29 22.26
C GLU A 266 9.26 -16.61 23.63
N LEU A 267 8.19 -15.92 23.98
CA LEU A 267 7.60 -16.03 25.31
C LEU A 267 6.81 -17.33 25.51
N ASP A 268 6.11 -17.77 24.46
CA ASP A 268 5.45 -19.07 24.37
C ASP A 268 5.14 -19.41 22.93
N GLU A 269 5.29 -20.67 22.53
CA GLU A 269 5.02 -21.13 21.17
C GLU A 269 3.55 -20.94 20.74
N LEU A 270 2.63 -20.87 21.68
CA LEU A 270 1.19 -20.67 21.45
C LEU A 270 0.78 -19.19 21.41
N TRP A 271 1.68 -18.27 21.77
CA TRP A 271 1.39 -16.83 21.80
C TRP A 271 1.75 -16.15 20.50
N PHE A 272 0.94 -16.41 19.49
CA PHE A 272 1.11 -15.85 18.17
C PHE A 272 -0.19 -15.28 17.62
N ILE A 273 -0.06 -14.44 16.61
CA ILE A 273 -1.17 -13.91 15.80
C ILE A 273 -0.84 -14.13 14.33
N ASP A 274 -1.76 -14.72 13.61
CA ASP A 274 -1.71 -14.83 12.15
C ASP A 274 -2.49 -13.68 11.51
N VAL A 275 -1.81 -12.79 10.84
CA VAL A 275 -2.41 -11.67 10.12
C VAL A 275 -2.60 -12.06 8.66
N PRO A 276 -3.85 -12.24 8.18
CA PRO A 276 -4.10 -12.59 6.80
C PRO A 276 -3.69 -11.45 5.87
N LEU A 277 -3.08 -11.78 4.74
CA LEU A 277 -2.68 -10.83 3.71
C LEU A 277 -3.41 -11.10 2.40
N TYR A 278 -3.80 -10.01 1.77
CA TYR A 278 -4.52 -9.98 0.50
C TYR A 278 -3.81 -9.05 -0.47
N PHE A 279 -3.80 -9.44 -1.73
CA PHE A 279 -3.46 -8.57 -2.83
C PHE A 279 -4.75 -8.00 -3.42
N GLN A 280 -4.84 -6.68 -3.49
CA GLN A 280 -5.94 -6.00 -4.17
C GLN A 280 -5.38 -5.16 -5.31
N ARG A 281 -5.99 -5.22 -6.48
CA ARG A 281 -5.62 -4.41 -7.64
C ARG A 281 -6.84 -3.91 -8.40
N TRP A 282 -6.65 -2.93 -9.24
CA TRP A 282 -7.71 -2.53 -10.17
C TRP A 282 -8.21 -3.73 -10.97
N ALA A 283 -9.53 -3.86 -11.09
CA ALA A 283 -10.19 -4.89 -11.88
C ALA A 283 -10.26 -4.46 -13.37
N VAL A 284 -9.10 -4.08 -13.92
CA VAL A 284 -8.92 -3.76 -15.34
C VAL A 284 -8.14 -4.88 -16.02
N ASP A 285 -8.36 -5.07 -17.30
CA ASP A 285 -7.61 -6.02 -18.11
C ASP A 285 -6.25 -5.39 -18.45
N SER A 286 -5.25 -5.73 -17.62
CA SER A 286 -3.88 -5.22 -17.69
C SER A 286 -2.93 -6.39 -17.50
N GLU A 287 -2.08 -6.63 -18.49
CA GLU A 287 -1.09 -7.70 -18.48
C GLU A 287 -0.09 -7.52 -17.34
N ILE A 288 0.37 -6.28 -17.14
CA ILE A 288 1.37 -5.97 -16.11
C ILE A 288 0.83 -6.18 -14.68
N LEU A 289 -0.44 -5.84 -14.43
CA LEU A 289 -1.07 -6.10 -13.12
C LEU A 289 -1.34 -7.60 -12.92
N GLY A 290 -1.67 -8.33 -13.98
CA GLY A 290 -1.81 -9.78 -13.95
C GLY A 290 -0.48 -10.48 -13.67
N ARG A 291 0.61 -10.02 -14.29
CA ARG A 291 1.97 -10.51 -14.03
C ARG A 291 2.42 -10.23 -12.60
N LEU A 292 2.12 -9.04 -12.06
CA LEU A 292 2.40 -8.70 -10.67
C LEU A 292 1.63 -9.60 -9.69
N GLU A 293 0.33 -9.83 -9.94
CA GLU A 293 -0.49 -10.74 -9.14
C GLU A 293 0.11 -12.15 -9.10
N SER A 294 0.48 -12.68 -10.27
CA SER A 294 1.07 -14.00 -10.39
C SER A 294 2.41 -14.10 -9.66
N THR A 295 3.25 -13.06 -9.74
CA THR A 295 4.53 -12.98 -9.03
C THR A 295 4.34 -13.01 -7.52
N LEU A 296 3.41 -12.19 -7.00
CA LEU A 296 3.15 -12.14 -5.56
C LEU A 296 2.56 -13.45 -5.03
N LEU A 297 1.62 -14.06 -5.76
CA LEU A 297 1.05 -15.35 -5.39
C LEU A 297 2.11 -16.46 -5.36
N LYS A 298 2.99 -16.50 -6.36
CA LYS A 298 4.10 -17.46 -6.41
C LYS A 298 5.03 -17.30 -5.20
N VAL A 299 5.54 -16.09 -4.95
CA VAL A 299 6.45 -15.84 -3.82
C VAL A 299 5.77 -16.13 -2.48
N ALA A 300 4.49 -15.76 -2.32
CA ALA A 300 3.73 -16.07 -1.11
C ALA A 300 3.61 -17.60 -0.88
N SER A 301 3.35 -18.38 -1.94
CA SER A 301 3.21 -19.84 -1.85
C SER A 301 4.55 -20.57 -1.64
N ASP A 302 5.66 -20.05 -2.17
CA ASP A 302 6.99 -20.66 -2.10
C ASP A 302 7.66 -20.52 -0.70
N GLY A 303 6.87 -20.22 0.34
CA GLY A 303 7.31 -20.11 1.74
C GLY A 303 7.39 -18.68 2.25
N GLY A 304 6.93 -17.71 1.45
CA GLY A 304 6.85 -16.31 1.89
C GLY A 304 5.80 -16.08 2.98
N LEU A 305 4.71 -16.84 2.98
CA LEU A 305 3.60 -16.70 3.93
C LEU A 305 3.07 -18.05 4.39
N ASN A 306 2.46 -18.07 5.58
CA ASN A 306 1.75 -19.24 6.07
C ASN A 306 0.44 -19.41 5.27
N LEU A 307 0.28 -20.56 4.65
CA LEU A 307 -1.00 -20.93 4.03
C LEU A 307 -1.92 -21.39 5.16
N LEU A 308 -2.78 -20.50 5.66
CA LEU A 308 -3.86 -20.92 6.55
C LEU A 308 -4.86 -21.73 5.73
N THR A 309 -4.96 -23.02 6.04
CA THR A 309 -5.96 -23.96 5.48
C THR A 309 -7.37 -23.62 5.96
#